data_6278c3d804ddbf2204a2743fe2a73d67
#
_entry.id   6278c3d804ddbf2204a2743fe2a73d67
#
_cell.length_a   1.000
_cell.length_b   1.000
_cell.length_c   1.000
_cell.angle_alpha   90.00
_cell.angle_beta   90.00
_cell.angle_gamma   90.00
#
_symmetry.space_group_name_H-M   'P 1'
#
loop_
_entity.id
_entity.type
_entity.pdbx_description
1 polymer ?
#
loop_
_entity_poly.entity_id
_entity_poly.type
_entity_poly.pdbx_seq_one_letter_code
_entity_poly.pdbx_strand_id
1 'polypeptide(L)'
;MAQPVAVIRSKPDTLGPEVRKFAQAPLRQTAFLNSVPKCGTHLLRNIVRMFVPTEQHYDREFIQVQNLQQHVGALNPGRPSFSVGHLLFADISLMALKHANQVILVRDPYDYVLARARFSLSDQLDHPELNPLKNGAVSVEQMMNLMIFGIPGKGPALREAFTFHAVGWLGTGAHLVRYEDIVAHL
;
A
#
# COMPACT_ATOMS: atom_id res chain seq x y z
N MET A 1 -22.40 -1.21 -19.94
CA MET A 1 -21.13 -1.92 -20.19
C MET A 1 -20.30 -1.83 -18.92
N ALA A 2 -19.80 -2.97 -18.40
CA ALA A 2 -18.91 -2.95 -17.25
C ALA A 2 -17.63 -2.21 -17.63
N GLN A 3 -17.16 -1.30 -16.77
CA GLN A 3 -15.88 -0.64 -17.00
C GLN A 3 -14.76 -1.69 -16.94
N PRO A 4 -13.78 -1.62 -17.83
CA PRO A 4 -12.67 -2.56 -17.82
C PRO A 4 -11.88 -2.39 -16.51
N VAL A 5 -11.71 -3.49 -15.80
CA VAL A 5 -11.05 -3.52 -14.48
C VAL A 5 -9.55 -3.70 -14.68
N ALA A 6 -8.76 -2.91 -13.98
CA ALA A 6 -7.31 -3.09 -13.92
C ALA A 6 -6.97 -4.40 -13.20
N VAL A 7 -6.06 -5.19 -13.76
CA VAL A 7 -5.58 -6.45 -13.16
C VAL A 7 -4.12 -6.30 -12.75
N ILE A 8 -3.82 -6.62 -11.51
CA ILE A 8 -2.45 -6.67 -11.00
C ILE A 8 -2.03 -8.14 -10.89
N ARG A 9 -1.02 -8.52 -11.67
CA ARG A 9 -0.44 -9.88 -11.61
C ARG A 9 0.52 -9.97 -10.43
N SER A 10 0.14 -10.72 -9.40
CA SER A 10 0.99 -10.97 -8.23
C SER A 10 1.80 -12.25 -8.39
N LYS A 11 3.01 -12.27 -7.82
CA LYS A 11 3.76 -13.53 -7.66
C LYS A 11 3.17 -14.35 -6.52
N PRO A 12 3.29 -15.70 -6.55
CA PRO A 12 2.89 -16.53 -5.42
C PRO A 12 3.60 -16.09 -4.13
N ASP A 13 2.89 -16.11 -3.04
CA ASP A 13 3.45 -15.81 -1.72
C ASP A 13 4.12 -17.07 -1.16
N THR A 14 5.45 -17.05 -1.10
CA THR A 14 6.27 -18.15 -0.56
C THR A 14 6.78 -17.88 0.85
N LEU A 15 6.40 -16.76 1.46
CA LEU A 15 6.92 -16.32 2.75
C LEU A 15 6.43 -17.16 3.93
N GLY A 16 5.27 -17.82 3.82
CA GLY A 16 4.65 -18.58 4.91
C GLY A 16 5.57 -19.61 5.59
N PRO A 17 6.30 -20.48 4.86
CA PRO A 17 7.29 -21.37 5.44
C PRO A 17 8.50 -20.65 6.06
N GLU A 18 8.94 -19.56 5.45
CA GLU A 18 10.11 -18.81 5.89
C GLU A 18 9.89 -18.06 7.21
N VAL A 19 8.69 -17.50 7.41
CA VAL A 19 8.34 -16.76 8.65
C VAL A 19 8.51 -17.62 9.91
N ARG A 20 8.27 -18.92 9.83
CA ARG A 20 8.39 -19.84 10.97
C ARG A 20 9.82 -19.99 11.48
N LYS A 21 10.81 -19.54 10.73
CA LYS A 21 12.24 -19.56 11.13
C LYS A 21 12.61 -18.42 12.08
N PHE A 22 11.75 -17.42 12.23
CA PHE A 22 11.99 -16.25 13.06
C PHE A 22 11.27 -16.37 14.42
N ALA A 23 11.84 -15.76 15.43
CA ALA A 23 11.17 -15.62 16.72
C ALA A 23 9.96 -14.68 16.55
N GLN A 24 8.78 -15.22 16.80
CA GLN A 24 7.53 -14.49 16.64
C GLN A 24 6.93 -14.10 17.98
N ALA A 25 6.31 -12.93 18.04
CA ALA A 25 5.58 -12.46 19.20
C ALA A 25 4.13 -12.12 18.80
N PRO A 26 3.13 -12.61 19.56
CA PRO A 26 1.75 -12.31 19.24
C PRO A 26 1.44 -10.84 19.45
N LEU A 27 0.67 -10.28 18.54
CA LEU A 27 0.15 -8.94 18.65
C LEU A 27 -0.85 -8.87 19.82
N ARG A 28 -0.66 -7.88 20.67
CA ARG A 28 -1.59 -7.56 21.76
C ARG A 28 -2.68 -6.59 21.33
N GLN A 29 -2.45 -5.90 20.23
CA GLN A 29 -3.37 -4.93 19.64
C GLN A 29 -3.30 -5.07 18.12
N THR A 30 -4.42 -4.84 17.44
CA THR A 30 -4.48 -4.81 15.99
C THR A 30 -3.48 -3.80 15.41
N ALA A 31 -2.75 -4.21 14.38
CA ALA A 31 -1.79 -3.39 13.68
C ALA A 31 -2.20 -3.22 12.22
N PHE A 32 -2.19 -1.99 11.74
CA PHE A 32 -2.53 -1.65 10.37
C PHE A 32 -1.37 -0.92 9.69
N LEU A 33 -0.84 -1.53 8.65
CA LEU A 33 0.12 -0.89 7.77
C LEU A 33 -0.62 -0.15 6.66
N ASN A 34 -0.69 1.16 6.78
CA ASN A 34 -1.13 2.04 5.71
C ASN A 34 0.06 2.53 4.88
N SER A 35 -0.11 2.74 3.62
CA SER A 35 0.97 3.26 2.78
C SER A 35 0.45 4.05 1.60
N VAL A 36 1.26 5.00 1.15
CA VAL A 36 1.11 5.50 -0.22
C VAL A 36 1.37 4.34 -1.18
N PRO A 37 0.52 4.06 -2.16
CA PRO A 37 0.78 3.01 -3.15
C PRO A 37 2.17 3.17 -3.78
N LYS A 38 2.91 2.08 -3.96
CA LYS A 38 4.29 2.05 -4.52
C LYS A 38 5.41 2.59 -3.60
N CYS A 39 5.13 2.80 -2.32
CA CYS A 39 6.14 3.19 -1.33
C CYS A 39 6.86 2.01 -0.67
N GLY A 40 6.73 0.77 -1.17
CA GLY A 40 7.40 -0.39 -0.59
C GLY A 40 6.53 -1.21 0.37
N THR A 41 5.21 -1.14 0.23
CA THR A 41 4.22 -1.82 1.08
C THR A 41 4.51 -3.31 1.24
N HIS A 42 4.84 -4.01 0.15
CA HIS A 42 5.15 -5.45 0.20
C HIS A 42 6.42 -5.74 1.00
N LEU A 43 7.44 -4.87 0.91
CA LEU A 43 8.67 -5.02 1.68
C LEU A 43 8.39 -4.95 3.18
N LEU A 44 7.79 -3.84 3.64
CA LEU A 44 7.49 -3.67 5.07
C LEU A 44 6.47 -4.71 5.57
N ARG A 45 5.45 -5.04 4.78
CA ARG A 45 4.53 -6.13 5.08
C ARG A 45 5.27 -7.44 5.34
N ASN A 46 6.20 -7.80 4.47
CA ASN A 46 6.93 -9.06 4.59
C ASN A 46 7.87 -9.04 5.80
N ILE A 47 8.51 -7.92 6.09
CA ILE A 47 9.33 -7.76 7.31
C ILE A 47 8.47 -7.98 8.56
N VAL A 48 7.33 -7.30 8.68
CA VAL A 48 6.45 -7.43 9.86
C VAL A 48 5.94 -8.88 9.99
N ARG A 49 5.58 -9.52 8.88
CA ARG A 49 5.13 -10.93 8.89
C ARG A 49 6.18 -11.90 9.43
N MET A 50 7.47 -11.59 9.39
CA MET A 50 8.51 -12.43 9.98
C MET A 50 8.43 -12.49 11.51
N PHE A 51 7.86 -11.47 12.14
CA PHE A 51 7.84 -11.32 13.61
C PHE A 51 6.45 -11.52 14.22
N VAL A 52 5.42 -11.70 13.42
CA VAL A 52 4.02 -11.88 13.84
C VAL A 52 3.56 -13.29 13.50
N PRO A 53 2.89 -14.04 14.40
CA PRO A 53 2.32 -15.35 14.12
C PRO A 53 1.39 -15.35 12.90
N THR A 54 1.46 -16.40 12.09
CA THR A 54 0.67 -16.50 10.84
C THR A 54 -0.83 -16.45 11.07
N GLU A 55 -1.28 -16.91 12.23
CA GLU A 55 -2.70 -16.89 12.66
C GLU A 55 -3.25 -15.48 12.84
N GLN A 56 -2.34 -14.50 13.03
CA GLN A 56 -2.68 -13.09 13.14
C GLN A 56 -2.46 -12.31 11.85
N HIS A 57 -2.03 -12.95 10.75
CA HIS A 57 -1.96 -12.29 9.45
C HIS A 57 -3.34 -12.21 8.81
N TYR A 58 -3.70 -11.02 8.36
CA TYR A 58 -4.88 -10.82 7.53
C TYR A 58 -4.43 -10.75 6.05
N ASP A 59 -4.31 -11.90 5.42
CA ASP A 59 -3.73 -12.06 4.09
C ASP A 59 -4.81 -12.09 2.98
N ARG A 60 -5.81 -11.24 3.11
CA ARG A 60 -6.80 -11.00 2.06
C ARG A 60 -6.34 -9.86 1.16
N GLU A 61 -7.25 -9.12 0.62
CA GLU A 61 -6.99 -7.94 -0.21
C GLU A 61 -6.41 -6.79 0.60
N PHE A 62 -5.73 -5.85 -0.08
CA PHE A 62 -5.39 -4.56 0.51
C PHE A 62 -6.65 -3.78 0.85
N ILE A 63 -6.71 -3.28 2.08
CA ILE A 63 -7.85 -2.54 2.57
C ILE A 63 -7.80 -1.12 2.00
N GLN A 64 -8.85 -0.74 1.32
CA GLN A 64 -9.06 0.58 0.73
C GLN A 64 -10.44 1.10 1.15
N VAL A 65 -10.71 2.39 0.92
CA VAL A 65 -12.01 2.98 1.27
C VAL A 65 -13.18 2.23 0.61
N GLN A 66 -12.99 1.80 -0.63
CA GLN A 66 -14.03 1.13 -1.42
C GLN A 66 -14.42 -0.26 -0.89
N ASN A 67 -13.49 -0.96 -0.24
CA ASN A 67 -13.72 -2.29 0.31
C ASN A 67 -13.65 -2.36 1.85
N LEU A 68 -13.50 -1.22 2.53
CA LEU A 68 -13.30 -1.13 3.98
C LEU A 68 -14.37 -1.89 4.76
N GLN A 69 -15.63 -1.76 4.36
CA GLN A 69 -16.76 -2.38 5.03
C GLN A 69 -16.67 -3.92 5.05
N GLN A 70 -16.12 -4.52 3.99
CA GLN A 70 -15.94 -5.97 3.87
C GLN A 70 -14.78 -6.48 4.74
N HIS A 71 -13.86 -5.60 5.13
CA HIS A 71 -12.65 -5.93 5.85
C HIS A 71 -12.58 -5.37 7.28
N VAL A 72 -13.65 -4.77 7.77
CA VAL A 72 -13.71 -4.19 9.12
C VAL A 72 -13.35 -5.19 10.22
N GLY A 73 -13.60 -6.48 10.01
CA GLY A 73 -13.21 -7.55 10.92
C GLY A 73 -11.70 -7.67 11.15
N ALA A 74 -10.88 -7.24 10.18
CA ALA A 74 -9.42 -7.18 10.32
C ALA A 74 -8.96 -6.09 11.30
N LEU A 75 -9.83 -5.16 11.64
CA LEU A 75 -9.54 -4.02 12.52
C LEU A 75 -10.18 -4.19 13.90
N ASN A 76 -10.73 -5.38 14.19
CA ASN A 76 -11.40 -5.69 15.45
C ASN A 76 -10.38 -5.72 16.61
N PRO A 77 -10.50 -4.87 17.63
CA PRO A 77 -9.59 -4.87 18.79
C PRO A 77 -9.68 -6.14 19.64
N GLY A 78 -10.83 -6.84 19.62
CA GLY A 78 -11.03 -8.10 20.35
C GLY A 78 -10.33 -9.31 19.71
N ARG A 79 -9.84 -9.18 18.48
CA ARG A 79 -9.08 -10.20 17.78
C ARG A 79 -7.90 -9.57 17.04
N PRO A 80 -6.79 -9.27 17.75
CA PRO A 80 -5.65 -8.60 17.18
C PRO A 80 -5.12 -9.29 15.93
N SER A 81 -4.98 -8.54 14.85
CA SER A 81 -4.43 -9.02 13.58
C SER A 81 -3.57 -7.94 12.92
N PHE A 82 -2.68 -8.36 12.02
CA PHE A 82 -1.90 -7.50 11.16
C PHE A 82 -2.52 -7.45 9.77
N SER A 83 -2.92 -6.27 9.36
CA SER A 83 -3.51 -6.04 8.05
C SER A 83 -2.83 -4.86 7.34
N VAL A 84 -3.06 -4.77 6.03
CA VAL A 84 -2.36 -3.84 5.15
C VAL A 84 -3.36 -3.15 4.22
N GLY A 85 -3.12 -1.88 3.90
CA GLY A 85 -4.01 -1.16 3.00
C GLY A 85 -3.42 0.12 2.43
N HIS A 86 -4.28 0.77 1.66
CA HIS A 86 -4.06 2.08 1.06
C HIS A 86 -5.25 2.99 1.38
N LEU A 87 -5.50 3.21 2.68
CA LEU A 87 -6.61 4.03 3.13
C LEU A 87 -6.29 5.51 2.93
N LEU A 88 -7.17 6.21 2.27
CA LEU A 88 -7.17 7.67 2.21
C LEU A 88 -7.53 8.24 3.58
N PHE A 89 -6.96 9.37 3.92
CA PHE A 89 -7.35 10.13 5.09
C PHE A 89 -8.79 10.64 4.90
N ALA A 90 -9.69 10.13 5.71
CA ALA A 90 -11.11 10.46 5.75
C ALA A 90 -11.71 10.03 7.09
N ASP A 91 -12.84 10.61 7.48
CA ASP A 91 -13.52 10.29 8.75
C ASP A 91 -13.78 8.79 8.90
N ILE A 92 -14.26 8.14 7.86
CA ILE A 92 -14.51 6.69 7.87
C ILE A 92 -13.24 5.88 8.12
N SER A 93 -12.12 6.31 7.59
CA SER A 93 -10.82 5.67 7.79
C SER A 93 -10.32 5.87 9.22
N LEU A 94 -10.45 7.09 9.76
CA LEU A 94 -10.10 7.40 11.14
C LEU A 94 -10.94 6.59 12.12
N MET A 95 -12.25 6.52 11.90
CA MET A 95 -13.16 5.73 12.74
C MET A 95 -12.79 4.24 12.71
N ALA A 96 -12.51 3.69 11.54
CA ALA A 96 -12.15 2.28 11.39
C ALA A 96 -10.83 1.94 12.09
N LEU A 97 -9.85 2.85 12.08
CA LEU A 97 -8.52 2.64 12.65
C LEU A 97 -8.37 3.12 14.11
N LYS A 98 -9.44 3.60 14.73
CA LYS A 98 -9.44 4.22 16.09
C LYS A 98 -8.72 3.38 17.15
N HIS A 99 -8.80 2.05 17.05
CA HIS A 99 -8.26 1.11 18.02
C HIS A 99 -7.07 0.28 17.50
N ALA A 100 -6.56 0.62 16.30
CA ALA A 100 -5.43 -0.05 15.69
C ALA A 100 -4.13 0.75 15.89
N ASN A 101 -3.03 0.06 16.13
CA ASN A 101 -1.71 0.64 15.98
C ASN A 101 -1.46 0.89 14.48
N GLN A 102 -1.21 2.14 14.12
CA GLN A 102 -1.10 2.55 12.73
C GLN A 102 0.35 2.83 12.37
N VAL A 103 0.77 2.27 11.26
CA VAL A 103 2.04 2.60 10.60
C VAL A 103 1.73 3.22 9.26
N ILE A 104 2.30 4.37 8.96
CA ILE A 104 2.20 5.04 7.65
C ILE A 104 3.54 4.92 6.95
N LEU A 105 3.57 4.17 5.86
CA LEU A 105 4.77 4.03 5.04
C LEU A 105 4.75 5.05 3.91
N VAL A 106 5.80 5.84 3.86
CA VAL A 106 6.04 6.84 2.82
C VAL A 106 7.37 6.57 2.12
N ARG A 107 7.59 7.24 1.00
CA ARG A 107 8.81 7.20 0.21
C ARG A 107 9.12 8.59 -0.29
N ASP A 108 10.39 8.86 -0.60
CA ASP A 108 10.80 10.07 -1.28
C ASP A 108 9.95 10.30 -2.54
N PRO A 109 9.38 11.50 -2.75
CA PRO A 109 8.49 11.77 -3.87
C PRO A 109 9.12 11.54 -5.26
N TYR A 110 10.42 11.80 -5.43
CA TYR A 110 11.11 11.55 -6.70
C TYR A 110 11.20 10.04 -6.99
N ASP A 111 11.63 9.28 -6.00
CA ASP A 111 11.70 7.82 -6.07
C ASP A 111 10.31 7.19 -6.26
N TYR A 112 9.28 7.78 -5.65
CA TYR A 112 7.89 7.38 -5.87
C TYR A 112 7.47 7.53 -7.33
N VAL A 113 7.77 8.68 -7.95
CA VAL A 113 7.44 8.94 -9.37
C VAL A 113 8.08 7.87 -10.26
N LEU A 114 9.36 7.57 -10.04
CA LEU A 114 10.07 6.52 -10.77
C LEU A 114 9.44 5.13 -10.55
N ALA A 115 9.13 4.78 -9.31
CA ALA A 115 8.52 3.49 -8.97
C ALA A 115 7.13 3.34 -9.59
N ARG A 116 6.34 4.41 -9.58
CA ARG A 116 5.00 4.45 -10.17
C ARG A 116 5.07 4.35 -11.69
N ALA A 117 5.98 5.08 -12.34
CA ALA A 117 6.18 5.01 -13.79
C ALA A 117 6.61 3.59 -14.22
N ARG A 118 7.61 3.01 -13.56
CA ARG A 118 8.05 1.63 -13.82
C ARG A 118 6.93 0.61 -13.69
N PHE A 119 6.12 0.72 -12.65
CA PHE A 119 4.98 -0.17 -12.46
C PHE A 119 3.93 -0.01 -13.55
N SER A 120 3.61 1.22 -13.94
CA SER A 120 2.61 1.50 -14.97
C SER A 120 3.03 0.98 -16.34
N LEU A 121 4.34 0.93 -16.60
CA LEU A 121 4.90 0.39 -17.85
C LEU A 121 5.18 -1.12 -17.79
N SER A 122 5.09 -1.74 -16.60
CA SER A 122 5.42 -3.17 -16.44
C SER A 122 4.29 -4.08 -16.89
N ASP A 123 4.63 -5.35 -17.16
CA ASP A 123 3.66 -6.41 -17.45
C ASP A 123 2.86 -6.86 -16.20
N GLN A 124 3.26 -6.39 -15.01
CA GLN A 124 2.52 -6.66 -13.77
C GLN A 124 1.18 -5.92 -13.72
N LEU A 125 1.08 -4.77 -14.37
CA LEU A 125 -0.16 -4.01 -14.47
C LEU A 125 -0.79 -4.25 -15.85
N ASP A 126 -1.95 -4.85 -15.86
CA ASP A 126 -2.81 -4.94 -17.02
C ASP A 126 -3.96 -3.94 -16.82
N HIS A 127 -3.84 -2.78 -17.47
CA HIS A 127 -4.80 -1.70 -17.34
C HIS A 127 -5.21 -1.22 -18.73
N PRO A 128 -6.46 -1.44 -19.15
CA PRO A 128 -6.92 -1.18 -20.51
C PRO A 128 -6.58 0.22 -21.04
N GLU A 129 -6.60 1.21 -20.17
CA GLU A 129 -6.36 2.60 -20.54
C GLU A 129 -4.89 3.04 -20.43
N LEU A 130 -4.05 2.30 -19.67
CA LEU A 130 -2.61 2.58 -19.56
C LEU A 130 -1.77 1.69 -20.47
N ASN A 131 -2.30 0.54 -20.91
CA ASN A 131 -1.60 -0.35 -21.82
C ASN A 131 -1.17 0.34 -23.14
N PRO A 132 -1.97 1.25 -23.72
CA PRO A 132 -1.52 2.01 -24.90
C PRO A 132 -0.28 2.87 -24.68
N LEU A 133 0.06 3.21 -23.42
CA LEU A 133 1.25 4.00 -23.09
C LEU A 133 2.53 3.15 -23.00
N LYS A 134 2.40 1.81 -23.08
CA LYS A 134 3.53 0.88 -23.05
C LYS A 134 4.23 0.80 -24.40
N ASN A 135 5.33 0.06 -24.44
CA ASN A 135 6.08 -0.26 -25.67
C ASN A 135 6.60 0.96 -26.44
N GLY A 136 7.01 2.00 -25.72
CA GLY A 136 7.61 3.18 -26.30
C GLY A 136 6.62 4.19 -26.90
N ALA A 137 5.32 4.03 -26.67
CA ALA A 137 4.31 4.99 -27.10
C ALA A 137 4.45 6.37 -26.43
N VAL A 138 5.10 6.42 -25.27
CA VAL A 138 5.45 7.66 -24.57
C VAL A 138 6.91 7.62 -24.14
N SER A 139 7.56 8.78 -24.11
CA SER A 139 8.92 8.90 -23.54
C SER A 139 8.90 8.71 -22.01
N VAL A 140 10.07 8.42 -21.42
CA VAL A 140 10.21 8.34 -19.98
C VAL A 140 9.80 9.65 -19.31
N GLU A 141 10.20 10.79 -19.88
CA GLU A 141 9.83 12.12 -19.38
C GLU A 141 8.31 12.34 -19.41
N GLN A 142 7.66 12.01 -20.51
CA GLN A 142 6.20 12.09 -20.63
C GLN A 142 5.52 11.20 -19.59
N MET A 143 6.03 9.99 -19.37
CA MET A 143 5.48 9.10 -18.35
C MET A 143 5.68 9.64 -16.93
N MET A 144 6.84 10.22 -16.63
CA MET A 144 7.08 10.87 -15.34
C MET A 144 6.15 12.07 -15.13
N ASN A 145 5.94 12.89 -16.15
CA ASN A 145 4.99 14.01 -16.11
C ASN A 145 3.55 13.53 -15.85
N LEU A 146 3.12 12.42 -16.46
CA LEU A 146 1.84 11.80 -16.15
C LEU A 146 1.73 11.33 -14.69
N MET A 147 2.83 10.87 -14.10
CA MET A 147 2.85 10.46 -12.68
C MET A 147 2.83 11.67 -11.74
N ILE A 148 3.44 12.79 -12.14
CA ILE A 148 3.49 14.02 -11.34
C ILE A 148 2.15 14.77 -11.40
N PHE A 149 1.65 15.00 -12.61
CA PHE A 149 0.45 15.82 -12.82
C PHE A 149 -0.86 15.03 -12.76
N GLY A 150 -0.76 13.71 -12.75
CA GLY A 150 -1.92 12.82 -12.78
C GLY A 150 -2.44 12.58 -14.20
N ILE A 151 -3.38 11.65 -14.28
CA ILE A 151 -4.10 11.32 -15.52
C ILE A 151 -5.57 11.62 -15.24
N PRO A 152 -6.18 12.63 -15.89
CA PRO A 152 -7.56 13.02 -15.59
C PRO A 152 -8.53 11.84 -15.60
N GLY A 153 -9.28 11.67 -14.52
CA GLY A 153 -10.25 10.58 -14.34
C GLY A 153 -9.67 9.17 -14.15
N LYS A 154 -8.32 9.01 -14.12
CA LYS A 154 -7.68 7.68 -14.13
C LYS A 154 -6.62 7.48 -13.05
N GLY A 155 -5.92 8.53 -12.69
CA GLY A 155 -4.89 8.43 -11.67
C GLY A 155 -4.59 9.76 -11.00
N PRO A 156 -4.43 9.79 -9.67
CA PRO A 156 -4.23 11.02 -8.93
C PRO A 156 -2.89 11.67 -9.28
N ALA A 157 -2.82 12.99 -9.18
CA ALA A 157 -1.55 13.71 -9.18
C ALA A 157 -0.69 13.31 -7.97
N LEU A 158 0.62 13.49 -8.08
CA LEU A 158 1.56 13.24 -6.97
C LEU A 158 1.12 13.96 -5.68
N ARG A 159 0.77 15.24 -5.81
CA ARG A 159 0.28 16.04 -4.69
C ARG A 159 -0.95 15.40 -4.01
N GLU A 160 -1.92 14.97 -4.77
CA GLU A 160 -3.14 14.35 -4.25
C GLU A 160 -2.85 13.03 -3.55
N ALA A 161 -2.03 12.17 -4.20
CA ALA A 161 -1.64 10.89 -3.64
C ALA A 161 -0.98 11.07 -2.26
N PHE A 162 -0.03 12.01 -2.12
CA PHE A 162 0.64 12.24 -0.85
C PHE A 162 -0.24 12.98 0.16
N THR A 163 -1.06 13.93 -0.28
CA THR A 163 -1.98 14.64 0.63
C THR A 163 -2.91 13.65 1.35
N PHE A 164 -3.55 12.76 0.60
CA PHE A 164 -4.57 11.87 1.17
C PHE A 164 -4.01 10.59 1.79
N HIS A 165 -2.87 10.08 1.32
CA HIS A 165 -2.30 8.83 1.86
C HIS A 165 -1.21 9.05 2.92
N ALA A 166 -0.66 10.24 3.04
CA ALA A 166 0.43 10.53 3.96
C ALA A 166 0.18 11.77 4.82
N VAL A 167 0.12 12.96 4.21
CA VAL A 167 0.08 14.23 4.95
C VAL A 167 -1.15 14.33 5.85
N GLY A 168 -2.32 13.90 5.38
CA GLY A 168 -3.53 13.91 6.17
C GLY A 168 -3.44 13.07 7.46
N TRP A 169 -2.58 12.06 7.48
CA TRP A 169 -2.38 11.20 8.65
C TRP A 169 -1.39 11.76 9.67
N LEU A 170 -0.67 12.84 9.36
CA LEU A 170 0.23 13.48 10.31
C LEU A 170 -0.57 14.06 11.50
N GLY A 171 -0.08 13.82 12.71
CA GLY A 171 -0.77 14.27 13.93
C GLY A 171 -1.89 13.34 14.42
N THR A 172 -2.21 12.25 13.73
CA THR A 172 -3.22 11.27 14.17
C THR A 172 -2.69 10.26 15.19
N GLY A 173 -1.40 10.30 15.53
CA GLY A 173 -0.73 9.29 16.36
C GLY A 173 -0.21 8.08 15.55
N ALA A 174 -0.39 8.06 14.25
CA ALA A 174 0.18 7.03 13.39
C ALA A 174 1.71 7.14 13.35
N HIS A 175 2.41 6.00 13.40
CA HIS A 175 3.86 5.94 13.32
C HIS A 175 4.33 6.07 11.86
N LEU A 176 5.08 7.12 11.55
CA LEU A 176 5.61 7.35 10.21
C LEU A 176 6.89 6.54 10.00
N VAL A 177 6.95 5.79 8.91
CA VAL A 177 8.12 5.03 8.46
C VAL A 177 8.49 5.45 7.05
N ARG A 178 9.75 5.73 6.79
CA ARG A 178 10.26 6.01 5.47
C ARG A 178 10.83 4.76 4.83
N TYR A 179 10.53 4.55 3.56
CA TYR A 179 11.08 3.43 2.78
C TYR A 179 12.62 3.41 2.78
N GLU A 180 13.23 4.59 2.68
CA GLU A 180 14.68 4.78 2.64
C GLU A 180 15.33 4.30 3.94
N ASP A 181 14.68 4.56 5.08
CA ASP A 181 15.20 4.12 6.39
C ASP A 181 15.15 2.59 6.53
N ILE A 182 14.10 1.95 5.97
CA ILE A 182 14.03 0.48 5.94
C ILE A 182 15.19 -0.08 5.12
N VAL A 183 15.40 0.43 3.91
CA VAL A 183 16.44 -0.09 2.99
C VAL A 183 17.84 0.14 3.53
N ALA A 184 18.07 1.23 4.25
CA ALA A 184 19.38 1.53 4.85
C ALA A 184 19.76 0.57 6.00
N HIS A 185 18.79 -0.17 6.57
CA HIS A 185 18.98 -1.06 7.73
C HIS A 185 18.71 -2.55 7.41
N LEU A 186 18.55 -2.90 6.15
CA LEU A 186 18.45 -4.29 5.68
C LEU A 186 19.84 -4.84 5.37
#